data_acf1618d83f53ea5b3b9cea7a5c48420
#
_entry.id   acf1618d83f53ea5b3b9cea7a5c48420
#
_cell.length_a   1.000
_cell.length_b   1.000
_cell.length_c   1.000
_cell.angle_alpha   90.00
_cell.angle_beta   90.00
_cell.angle_gamma   90.00
#
_symmetry.space_group_name_H-M   'P 1'
#
loop_
_entity.id
_entity.type
_entity.pdbx_description
1 polymer ?
#
loop_
_entity_poly.entity_id
_entity_poly.type
_entity_poly.pdbx_seq_one_letter_code
_entity_poly.pdbx_strand_id
1 'polypeptide(L)'
;ELQEVVVGGAFQGQRRAINSQKNSLGIKNVVSADQVGKFPDSNIGDALKRISGINVQYDQGEARFGQVRGTSADMSSVTINGNRVPSAEGDTRNVQLDLIPADMIQTIEVNKVVTPDMDADAIGGSINLVTKNSPYKRFISATAGTGYNWISDKAQLNLGFTYGDRFFNDKLGVMLSASYQNSPSGSDDVEFVW
;
A
#
# COMPACT_ATOMS: atom_id res chain seq x y z
N GLU A 1 -13.47 -9.36 39.07
CA GLU A 1 -13.83 -8.44 38.01
C GLU A 1 -12.78 -8.58 36.88
N LEU A 2 -13.20 -9.20 35.77
CA LEU A 2 -12.39 -9.29 34.59
C LEU A 2 -12.48 -7.94 33.87
N GLN A 3 -11.38 -7.19 33.79
CA GLN A 3 -11.29 -6.01 32.97
C GLN A 3 -11.37 -6.43 31.50
N GLU A 4 -12.41 -5.98 30.83
CA GLU A 4 -12.59 -6.15 29.39
C GLU A 4 -11.46 -5.42 28.66
N VAL A 5 -10.52 -6.17 28.10
CA VAL A 5 -9.46 -5.61 27.24
C VAL A 5 -10.10 -5.31 25.88
N VAL A 6 -10.54 -4.08 25.69
CA VAL A 6 -11.03 -3.62 24.40
C VAL A 6 -9.84 -3.47 23.45
N VAL A 7 -9.65 -4.45 22.57
CA VAL A 7 -8.71 -4.36 21.44
C VAL A 7 -9.31 -3.43 20.38
N GLY A 8 -9.19 -2.12 20.61
CA GLY A 8 -9.93 -1.12 19.84
C GLY A 8 -9.30 -0.69 18.51
N GLY A 9 -7.99 -0.96 18.28
CA GLY A 9 -7.27 -0.39 17.13
C GLY A 9 -7.76 -0.89 15.76
N ALA A 10 -7.73 -2.18 15.53
CA ALA A 10 -8.08 -2.80 14.24
C ALA A 10 -9.57 -2.59 13.88
N PHE A 11 -10.45 -2.61 14.89
CA PHE A 11 -11.87 -2.39 14.69
C PHE A 11 -12.21 -0.93 14.30
N GLN A 12 -11.47 0.03 14.81
CA GLN A 12 -11.67 1.44 14.48
C GLN A 12 -11.23 1.77 13.05
N GLY A 13 -10.12 1.21 12.58
CA GLY A 13 -9.67 1.37 11.20
C GLY A 13 -10.68 0.83 10.20
N GLN A 14 -11.19 -0.37 10.44
CA GLN A 14 -12.20 -0.99 9.60
C GLN A 14 -13.52 -0.20 9.59
N ARG A 15 -13.99 0.29 10.74
CA ARG A 15 -15.19 1.13 10.80
C ARG A 15 -15.02 2.44 10.04
N ARG A 16 -13.85 3.07 10.13
CA ARG A 16 -13.55 4.29 9.34
C ARG A 16 -13.54 4.00 7.84
N ALA A 17 -12.94 2.90 7.42
CA ALA A 17 -12.92 2.48 6.02
C ALA A 17 -14.35 2.26 5.48
N ILE A 18 -15.18 1.52 6.21
CA ILE A 18 -16.59 1.28 5.85
C ILE A 18 -17.39 2.59 5.82
N ASN A 19 -17.21 3.48 6.79
CA ASN A 19 -17.91 4.76 6.82
C ASN A 19 -17.47 5.66 5.65
N SER A 20 -16.18 5.68 5.32
CA SER A 20 -15.68 6.41 4.15
C SER A 20 -16.27 5.87 2.85
N GLN A 21 -16.35 4.55 2.73
CA GLN A 21 -16.95 3.89 1.58
C GLN A 21 -18.46 4.19 1.47
N LYS A 22 -19.19 4.16 2.60
CA LYS A 22 -20.63 4.43 2.65
C LYS A 22 -20.99 5.87 2.30
N ASN A 23 -20.15 6.83 2.68
CA ASN A 23 -20.37 8.26 2.46
C ASN A 23 -19.78 8.76 1.14
N SER A 24 -19.19 7.89 0.34
CA SER A 24 -18.65 8.24 -0.99
C SER A 24 -19.78 8.41 -2.00
N LEU A 25 -19.70 9.43 -2.84
CA LEU A 25 -20.63 9.66 -3.95
C LEU A 25 -20.44 8.67 -5.12
N GLY A 26 -19.31 7.99 -5.18
CA GLY A 26 -18.97 7.03 -6.23
C GLY A 26 -18.75 5.61 -5.70
N ILE A 27 -18.56 4.65 -6.61
CA ILE A 27 -18.18 3.28 -6.25
C ILE A 27 -16.70 3.26 -5.82
N LYS A 28 -16.49 3.37 -4.52
CA LYS A 28 -15.18 3.42 -3.88
C LYS A 28 -15.02 2.23 -2.94
N ASN A 29 -13.90 1.54 -3.05
CA ASN A 29 -13.48 0.55 -2.06
C ASN A 29 -12.40 1.17 -1.18
N VAL A 30 -12.56 1.03 0.14
CA VAL A 30 -11.60 1.55 1.12
C VAL A 30 -11.15 0.40 2.00
N VAL A 31 -9.83 0.18 2.05
CA VAL A 31 -9.21 -0.85 2.89
C VAL A 31 -8.26 -0.15 3.87
N SER A 32 -8.40 -0.45 5.15
CA SER A 32 -7.52 0.10 6.17
C SER A 32 -6.22 -0.69 6.27
N ALA A 33 -5.14 -0.02 6.67
CA ALA A 33 -3.83 -0.63 6.90
C ALA A 33 -3.86 -1.73 7.98
N ASP A 34 -4.81 -1.67 8.92
CA ASP A 34 -4.97 -2.73 9.92
C ASP A 34 -5.37 -4.07 9.29
N GLN A 35 -5.99 -4.05 8.12
CA GLN A 35 -6.24 -5.26 7.32
C GLN A 35 -5.02 -5.65 6.49
N VAL A 36 -4.27 -4.66 5.98
CA VAL A 36 -3.04 -4.83 5.22
C VAL A 36 -1.91 -5.33 6.12
N GLY A 37 -1.72 -4.71 7.28
CA GLY A 37 -0.63 -5.01 8.21
C GLY A 37 -0.75 -6.33 8.99
N LYS A 38 -1.86 -7.07 8.85
CA LYS A 38 -2.00 -8.43 9.41
C LYS A 38 -1.30 -9.50 8.57
N PHE A 39 -0.86 -9.15 7.38
CA PHE A 39 -0.21 -10.05 6.45
C PHE A 39 1.22 -9.56 6.19
N PRO A 40 2.15 -10.46 5.91
CA PRO A 40 3.54 -10.11 5.65
C PRO A 40 3.72 -9.49 4.24
N ASP A 41 2.83 -8.56 3.86
CA ASP A 41 2.95 -7.86 2.59
C ASP A 41 4.06 -6.82 2.71
N SER A 42 5.10 -7.00 1.95
CA SER A 42 6.27 -6.13 1.98
C SER A 42 6.04 -4.81 1.25
N ASN A 43 5.21 -4.83 0.21
CA ASN A 43 4.89 -3.69 -0.62
C ASN A 43 3.38 -3.50 -0.82
N ILE A 44 3.00 -2.35 -1.34
CA ILE A 44 1.59 -2.01 -1.59
C ILE A 44 0.97 -2.85 -2.68
N GLY A 45 1.73 -3.28 -3.67
CA GLY A 45 1.23 -4.13 -4.74
C GLY A 45 0.62 -5.43 -4.22
N ASP A 46 1.29 -6.09 -3.27
CA ASP A 46 0.77 -7.30 -2.63
C ASP A 46 -0.49 -7.04 -1.80
N ALA A 47 -0.56 -5.89 -1.14
CA ALA A 47 -1.74 -5.50 -0.40
C ALA A 47 -2.95 -5.25 -1.30
N LEU A 48 -2.73 -4.68 -2.49
CA LEU A 48 -3.78 -4.34 -3.46
C LEU A 48 -4.52 -5.54 -4.01
N LYS A 49 -3.85 -6.68 -4.20
CA LYS A 49 -4.50 -7.90 -4.72
C LYS A 49 -5.64 -8.43 -3.85
N ARG A 50 -5.71 -7.99 -2.59
CA ARG A 50 -6.79 -8.35 -1.66
C ARG A 50 -8.04 -7.52 -1.86
N ILE A 51 -7.96 -6.47 -2.67
CA ILE A 51 -9.09 -5.58 -2.94
C ILE A 51 -9.86 -6.13 -4.13
N SER A 52 -11.15 -6.37 -3.93
CA SER A 52 -12.03 -6.85 -5.02
C SER A 52 -11.99 -5.93 -6.24
N GLY A 53 -11.76 -6.52 -7.41
CA GLY A 53 -11.69 -5.80 -8.69
C GLY A 53 -10.35 -5.12 -8.97
N ILE A 54 -9.32 -5.46 -8.18
CA ILE A 54 -7.93 -5.10 -8.47
C ILE A 54 -7.17 -6.36 -8.89
N ASN A 55 -6.50 -6.27 -10.01
CA ASN A 55 -5.46 -7.21 -10.43
C ASN A 55 -4.11 -6.56 -10.26
N VAL A 56 -3.10 -7.38 -10.05
CA VAL A 56 -1.72 -6.89 -9.91
C VAL A 56 -0.86 -7.63 -10.92
N GLN A 57 -0.12 -6.88 -11.69
CA GLN A 57 0.88 -7.43 -12.59
C GLN A 57 2.19 -7.63 -11.83
N TYR A 58 2.72 -8.84 -11.94
CA TYR A 58 3.98 -9.21 -11.34
C TYR A 58 5.12 -9.04 -12.34
N ASP A 59 6.23 -8.53 -11.85
CA ASP A 59 7.49 -8.49 -12.58
C ASP A 59 8.60 -8.96 -11.65
N GLN A 60 9.42 -9.90 -12.09
CA GLN A 60 10.51 -10.51 -11.32
C GLN A 60 10.09 -11.04 -9.93
N GLY A 61 8.83 -11.51 -9.82
CA GLY A 61 8.28 -12.05 -8.57
C GLY A 61 7.72 -11.02 -7.60
N GLU A 62 7.76 -9.73 -7.94
CA GLU A 62 7.18 -8.66 -7.15
C GLU A 62 5.91 -8.07 -7.79
N ALA A 63 4.96 -7.67 -6.95
CA ALA A 63 3.71 -7.06 -7.36
C ALA A 63 3.96 -5.60 -7.76
N ARG A 64 4.14 -5.34 -9.04
CA ARG A 64 4.68 -4.07 -9.55
C ARG A 64 3.62 -3.08 -9.99
N PHE A 65 2.64 -3.50 -10.76
CA PHE A 65 1.63 -2.59 -11.30
C PHE A 65 0.21 -2.99 -10.90
N GLY A 66 -0.57 -2.01 -10.45
CA GLY A 66 -1.97 -2.20 -10.12
C GLY A 66 -2.88 -1.95 -11.34
N GLN A 67 -3.83 -2.84 -11.55
CA GLN A 67 -4.83 -2.76 -12.61
C GLN A 67 -6.21 -2.74 -12.00
N VAL A 68 -6.97 -1.70 -12.28
CA VAL A 68 -8.35 -1.57 -11.80
C VAL A 68 -9.30 -2.16 -12.83
N ARG A 69 -10.15 -3.10 -12.40
CA ARG A 69 -11.19 -3.72 -13.23
C ARG A 69 -10.68 -4.44 -14.49
N GLY A 70 -9.44 -4.91 -14.48
CA GLY A 70 -8.84 -5.60 -15.63
C GLY A 70 -8.42 -4.68 -16.78
N THR A 71 -8.44 -3.36 -16.58
CA THR A 71 -7.86 -2.41 -17.54
C THR A 71 -6.34 -2.46 -17.48
N SER A 72 -5.69 -2.00 -18.53
CA SER A 72 -4.23 -1.88 -18.54
C SER A 72 -3.73 -0.95 -17.44
N ALA A 73 -2.53 -1.18 -16.91
CA ALA A 73 -1.98 -0.42 -15.78
C ALA A 73 -1.80 1.06 -16.10
N ASP A 74 -1.53 1.41 -17.36
CA ASP A 74 -1.41 2.79 -17.84
C ASP A 74 -2.74 3.57 -17.85
N MET A 75 -3.87 2.86 -17.75
CA MET A 75 -5.22 3.44 -17.61
C MET A 75 -5.65 3.62 -16.15
N SER A 76 -4.81 3.27 -15.20
CA SER A 76 -5.07 3.39 -13.77
C SER A 76 -4.18 4.47 -13.16
N SER A 77 -4.78 5.47 -12.54
CA SER A 77 -4.04 6.54 -11.84
C SER A 77 -3.67 6.10 -10.42
N VAL A 78 -2.44 6.37 -10.01
CA VAL A 78 -1.99 6.16 -8.63
C VAL A 78 -1.60 7.49 -8.01
N THR A 79 -2.17 7.77 -6.84
CA THR A 79 -1.91 9.00 -6.07
C THR A 79 -1.51 8.67 -4.65
N ILE A 80 -0.71 9.55 -4.03
CA ILE A 80 -0.41 9.53 -2.60
C ILE A 80 -0.99 10.80 -1.98
N ASN A 81 -1.92 10.66 -1.04
CA ASN A 81 -2.66 11.76 -0.43
C ASN A 81 -3.32 12.69 -1.47
N GLY A 82 -3.82 12.13 -2.57
CA GLY A 82 -4.41 12.88 -3.67
C GLY A 82 -3.41 13.49 -4.66
N ASN A 83 -2.11 13.43 -4.38
CA ASN A 83 -1.08 13.93 -5.28
C ASN A 83 -0.59 12.81 -6.19
N ARG A 84 -0.43 13.12 -7.47
CA ARG A 84 0.04 12.16 -8.46
C ARG A 84 1.47 11.71 -8.18
N VAL A 85 1.69 10.41 -8.28
CA VAL A 85 3.02 9.81 -8.19
C VAL A 85 3.58 9.66 -9.60
N PRO A 86 4.77 10.19 -9.89
CA PRO A 86 5.42 9.96 -11.18
C PRO A 86 5.89 8.50 -11.29
N SER A 87 5.96 7.99 -12.53
CA SER A 87 6.63 6.74 -12.80
C SER A 87 8.14 6.85 -12.55
N ALA A 88 8.75 5.80 -12.04
CA ALA A 88 10.21 5.71 -11.93
C ALA A 88 10.86 5.35 -13.28
N GLU A 89 10.08 4.94 -14.27
CA GLU A 89 10.52 4.62 -15.63
C GLU A 89 10.12 5.72 -16.61
N GLY A 90 11.04 6.14 -17.46
CA GLY A 90 10.83 7.26 -18.38
C GLY A 90 9.81 7.01 -19.49
N ASP A 91 9.64 5.75 -19.89
CA ASP A 91 8.85 5.38 -21.07
C ASP A 91 7.42 4.92 -20.71
N THR A 92 7.09 4.87 -19.43
CA THR A 92 5.78 4.40 -18.96
C THR A 92 5.17 5.36 -17.95
N ARG A 93 3.84 5.40 -17.89
CA ARG A 93 3.09 6.14 -16.85
C ARG A 93 2.74 5.28 -15.65
N ASN A 94 3.07 4.01 -15.70
CA ASN A 94 2.73 3.05 -14.66
C ASN A 94 3.54 3.34 -13.40
N VAL A 95 2.87 3.47 -12.29
CA VAL A 95 3.52 3.68 -10.98
C VAL A 95 3.94 2.33 -10.42
N GLN A 96 5.21 2.22 -10.08
CA GLN A 96 5.80 1.03 -9.48
C GLN A 96 5.40 0.96 -8.00
N LEU A 97 4.50 0.03 -7.68
CA LEU A 97 3.96 -0.15 -6.33
C LEU A 97 4.91 -0.93 -5.42
N ASP A 98 5.82 -1.68 -5.98
CA ASP A 98 6.91 -2.37 -5.30
C ASP A 98 7.87 -1.42 -4.58
N LEU A 99 8.00 -0.18 -5.07
CA LEU A 99 8.81 0.86 -4.44
C LEU A 99 8.15 1.52 -3.23
N ILE A 100 6.85 1.26 -3.00
CA ILE A 100 6.08 1.91 -1.92
C ILE A 100 5.92 0.93 -0.76
N PRO A 101 6.59 1.16 0.39
CA PRO A 101 6.46 0.30 1.56
C PRO A 101 5.03 0.31 2.11
N ALA A 102 4.49 -0.86 2.41
CA ALA A 102 3.15 -1.00 2.98
C ALA A 102 3.02 -0.32 4.36
N ASP A 103 4.11 -0.27 5.12
CA ASP A 103 4.16 0.33 6.47
C ASP A 103 3.87 1.83 6.51
N MET A 104 4.07 2.54 5.40
CA MET A 104 3.80 3.98 5.30
C MET A 104 2.31 4.29 5.15
N ILE A 105 1.52 3.35 4.68
CA ILE A 105 0.15 3.57 4.26
C ILE A 105 -0.81 3.29 5.41
N GLN A 106 -1.77 4.18 5.62
CA GLN A 106 -2.86 4.03 6.57
C GLN A 106 -4.11 3.44 5.92
N THR A 107 -4.41 3.87 4.69
CA THR A 107 -5.62 3.48 3.99
C THR A 107 -5.35 3.44 2.49
N ILE A 108 -5.88 2.43 1.82
CA ILE A 108 -5.90 2.34 0.37
C ILE A 108 -7.33 2.60 -0.09
N GLU A 109 -7.49 3.60 -0.94
CA GLU A 109 -8.76 3.98 -1.52
C GLU A 109 -8.75 3.67 -3.01
N VAL A 110 -9.68 2.85 -3.47
CA VAL A 110 -9.82 2.51 -4.88
C VAL A 110 -11.14 3.03 -5.41
N ASN A 111 -11.08 3.99 -6.31
CA ASN A 111 -12.23 4.48 -7.03
C ASN A 111 -12.35 3.70 -8.35
N LYS A 112 -13.47 3.03 -8.51
CA LYS A 112 -13.77 2.23 -9.71
C LYS A 112 -14.55 3.01 -10.78
N VAL A 113 -15.03 4.18 -10.43
CA VAL A 113 -15.74 5.10 -11.33
C VAL A 113 -15.02 6.43 -11.30
N VAL A 114 -14.71 6.95 -12.48
CA VAL A 114 -14.04 8.24 -12.64
C VAL A 114 -15.05 9.34 -12.32
N THR A 115 -14.64 10.29 -11.49
CA THR A 115 -15.40 11.50 -11.20
C THR A 115 -14.72 12.72 -11.84
N PRO A 116 -15.42 13.83 -12.11
CA PRO A 116 -14.86 14.98 -12.82
C PRO A 116 -13.65 15.64 -12.16
N ASP A 117 -13.43 15.38 -10.87
CA ASP A 117 -12.30 15.88 -10.07
C ASP A 117 -11.04 14.99 -10.19
N MET A 118 -11.14 13.86 -10.88
CA MET A 118 -10.01 12.96 -11.09
C MET A 118 -9.27 13.27 -12.39
N ASP A 119 -8.02 12.82 -12.45
CA ASP A 119 -7.22 12.93 -13.66
C ASP A 119 -7.89 12.20 -14.85
N ALA A 120 -7.85 12.81 -16.02
CA ALA A 120 -8.49 12.30 -17.23
C ALA A 120 -7.89 10.96 -17.71
N ASP A 121 -6.70 10.60 -17.28
CA ASP A 121 -6.02 9.34 -17.60
C ASP A 121 -6.43 8.18 -16.69
N ALA A 122 -7.21 8.44 -15.64
CA ALA A 122 -7.75 7.42 -14.73
C ALA A 122 -8.95 6.65 -15.32
N ILE A 123 -8.94 6.31 -16.59
CA ILE A 123 -10.07 5.68 -17.32
C ILE A 123 -10.50 4.36 -16.67
N GLY A 124 -9.55 3.54 -16.24
CA GLY A 124 -9.81 2.28 -15.54
C GLY A 124 -10.24 2.46 -14.10
N GLY A 125 -9.80 3.55 -13.47
CA GLY A 125 -10.03 3.89 -12.08
C GLY A 125 -8.81 4.54 -11.43
N SER A 126 -8.93 4.90 -10.15
CA SER A 126 -7.82 5.49 -9.40
C SER A 126 -7.56 4.75 -8.09
N ILE A 127 -6.29 4.68 -7.72
CA ILE A 127 -5.79 4.11 -6.48
C ILE A 127 -5.16 5.27 -5.69
N ASN A 128 -5.76 5.65 -4.57
CA ASN A 128 -5.22 6.68 -3.69
C ASN A 128 -4.67 6.03 -2.42
N LEU A 129 -3.38 6.21 -2.20
CA LEU A 129 -2.66 5.73 -1.04
C LEU A 129 -2.63 6.83 0.01
N VAL A 130 -3.33 6.64 1.10
CA VAL A 130 -3.36 7.61 2.20
C VAL A 130 -2.30 7.22 3.23
N THR A 131 -1.34 8.09 3.46
CA THR A 131 -0.26 7.86 4.41
C THR A 131 -0.73 7.98 5.85
N LYS A 132 -0.01 7.34 6.76
CA LYS A 132 -0.26 7.46 8.20
C LYS A 132 -0.06 8.91 8.65
N ASN A 133 -1.03 9.43 9.38
CA ASN A 133 -0.92 10.74 10.02
C ASN A 133 -0.04 10.65 11.27
N SER A 134 0.56 11.77 11.67
CA SER A 134 1.29 11.84 12.94
C SER A 134 0.36 11.48 14.10
N PRO A 135 0.76 10.54 14.98
CA PRO A 135 -0.08 10.11 16.08
C PRO A 135 -0.25 11.22 17.14
N TYR A 136 -1.33 11.17 17.90
CA TYR A 136 -1.55 12.06 19.05
C TYR A 136 -0.63 11.74 20.24
N LYS A 137 -0.11 10.52 20.29
CA LYS A 137 0.83 10.05 21.33
C LYS A 137 2.04 9.45 20.63
N ARG A 138 3.18 9.45 21.32
CA ARG A 138 4.38 8.77 20.82
C ARG A 138 4.06 7.36 20.37
N PHE A 139 4.46 7.06 19.16
CA PHE A 139 4.25 5.77 18.51
C PHE A 139 5.58 5.23 18.01
N ILE A 140 5.91 4.01 18.42
CA ILE A 140 7.09 3.30 17.95
C ILE A 140 6.63 1.92 17.50
N SER A 141 6.97 1.55 16.28
CA SER A 141 6.73 0.22 15.73
C SER A 141 7.99 -0.29 15.06
N ALA A 142 8.33 -1.53 15.35
CA ALA A 142 9.42 -2.23 14.67
C ALA A 142 8.87 -3.59 14.19
N THR A 143 9.13 -3.90 12.95
CA THR A 143 8.76 -5.17 12.31
C THR A 143 10.02 -5.85 11.82
N ALA A 144 10.11 -7.16 12.03
CA ALA A 144 11.17 -7.99 11.49
C ALA A 144 10.55 -9.26 10.91
N GLY A 145 10.84 -9.50 9.65
CA GLY A 145 10.42 -10.69 8.93
C GLY A 145 11.61 -11.40 8.33
N THR A 146 11.60 -12.71 8.34
CA THR A 146 12.60 -13.53 7.70
C THR A 146 11.92 -14.63 6.89
N GLY A 147 12.51 -14.98 5.77
CA GLY A 147 12.06 -16.05 4.90
C GLY A 147 13.24 -16.74 4.25
N TYR A 148 12.95 -17.82 3.53
CA TYR A 148 13.95 -18.55 2.76
C TYR A 148 13.41 -18.84 1.37
N ASN A 149 14.19 -18.48 0.36
CA ASN A 149 13.84 -18.75 -1.03
C ASN A 149 14.60 -20.01 -1.50
N TRP A 150 13.85 -21.09 -1.72
CA TRP A 150 14.37 -22.39 -2.13
C TRP A 150 14.96 -22.40 -3.55
N ILE A 151 14.49 -21.48 -4.42
CA ILE A 151 14.98 -21.38 -5.81
C ILE A 151 16.35 -20.72 -5.85
N SER A 152 16.53 -19.65 -5.10
CA SER A 152 17.82 -18.94 -5.04
C SER A 152 18.75 -19.46 -3.95
N ASP A 153 18.29 -20.38 -3.10
CA ASP A 153 19.00 -20.91 -1.93
C ASP A 153 19.54 -19.81 -1.00
N LYS A 154 18.72 -18.78 -0.76
CA LYS A 154 19.10 -17.62 0.03
C LYS A 154 18.03 -17.21 1.03
N ALA A 155 18.49 -16.68 2.16
CA ALA A 155 17.61 -16.09 3.17
C ALA A 155 17.10 -14.71 2.72
N GLN A 156 15.83 -14.46 3.02
CA GLN A 156 15.18 -13.16 2.85
C GLN A 156 15.11 -12.44 4.20
N LEU A 157 15.28 -11.12 4.18
CA LEU A 157 15.19 -10.29 5.37
C LEU A 157 14.34 -9.06 5.09
N ASN A 158 13.37 -8.82 5.96
CA ASN A 158 12.49 -7.67 5.93
C ASN A 158 12.55 -6.96 7.28
N LEU A 159 12.94 -5.70 7.28
CA LEU A 159 12.99 -4.88 8.49
C LEU A 159 12.18 -3.60 8.25
N GLY A 160 11.30 -3.27 9.19
CA GLY A 160 10.53 -2.04 9.18
C GLY A 160 10.66 -1.32 10.51
N PHE A 161 10.78 -0.01 10.48
CA PHE A 161 10.78 0.85 11.65
C PHE A 161 9.91 2.07 11.39
N THR A 162 9.03 2.38 12.32
CA THR A 162 8.20 3.58 12.26
C THR A 162 8.24 4.29 13.61
N TYR A 163 8.55 5.56 13.59
CA TYR A 163 8.54 6.47 14.73
C TYR A 163 7.58 7.63 14.45
N GLY A 164 6.75 7.95 15.41
CA GLY A 164 5.87 9.11 15.34
C GLY A 164 5.79 9.80 16.68
N ASP A 165 5.90 11.13 16.69
CA ASP A 165 5.78 11.93 17.91
C ASP A 165 5.27 13.34 17.58
N ARG A 166 4.86 14.07 18.62
CA ARG A 166 4.49 15.48 18.55
C ARG A 166 5.41 16.32 19.38
N PHE A 167 5.78 17.47 18.82
CA PHE A 167 6.69 18.44 19.40
C PHE A 167 6.02 19.80 19.54
N PHE A 168 6.60 20.69 20.34
CA PHE A 168 6.12 22.07 20.53
C PHE A 168 4.66 22.18 21.00
N ASN A 169 4.31 21.48 22.10
CA ASN A 169 2.94 21.45 22.64
C ASN A 169 1.91 21.03 21.58
N ASP A 170 2.15 19.89 20.93
CA ASP A 170 1.31 19.29 19.90
C ASP A 170 1.15 20.10 18.59
N LYS A 171 1.93 21.15 18.40
CA LYS A 171 1.86 21.97 17.17
C LYS A 171 2.56 21.36 15.98
N LEU A 172 3.60 20.54 16.20
CA LEU A 172 4.34 19.85 15.14
C LEU A 172 4.26 18.35 15.33
N GLY A 173 3.57 17.67 14.42
CA GLY A 173 3.56 16.21 14.35
C GLY A 173 4.58 15.72 13.32
N VAL A 174 5.46 14.81 13.74
CA VAL A 174 6.48 14.18 12.88
C VAL A 174 6.23 12.69 12.84
N MET A 175 6.30 12.11 11.65
CA MET A 175 6.32 10.66 11.44
C MET A 175 7.49 10.30 10.55
N LEU A 176 8.29 9.34 10.99
CA LEU A 176 9.42 8.81 10.25
C LEU A 176 9.22 7.31 10.08
N SER A 177 9.30 6.84 8.85
CA SER A 177 9.30 5.41 8.53
C SER A 177 10.54 5.06 7.73
N ALA A 178 11.13 3.92 8.06
CA ALA A 178 12.25 3.35 7.34
C ALA A 178 11.97 1.85 7.13
N SER A 179 12.24 1.37 5.93
CA SER A 179 12.11 -0.04 5.58
C SER A 179 13.37 -0.53 4.87
N TYR A 180 13.76 -1.74 5.18
CA TYR A 180 14.83 -2.45 4.49
C TYR A 180 14.32 -3.82 4.09
N GLN A 181 14.40 -4.11 2.80
CA GLN A 181 14.02 -5.41 2.25
C GLN A 181 15.17 -5.98 1.44
N ASN A 182 15.48 -7.23 1.71
CA ASN A 182 16.40 -8.02 0.91
C ASN A 182 15.72 -9.34 0.56
N SER A 183 15.28 -9.45 -0.70
CA SER A 183 14.56 -10.61 -1.24
C SER A 183 15.29 -11.11 -2.48
N PRO A 184 16.36 -11.90 -2.32
CA PRO A 184 17.07 -12.46 -3.46
C PRO A 184 16.12 -13.40 -4.23
N SER A 185 15.79 -12.99 -5.45
CA SER A 185 14.98 -13.77 -6.38
C SER A 185 15.89 -14.60 -7.28
N GLY A 186 15.41 -15.75 -7.69
CA GLY A 186 16.02 -16.59 -8.73
C GLY A 186 14.92 -16.99 -9.71
N SER A 187 15.20 -16.94 -11.00
CA SER A 187 14.34 -17.52 -12.02
C SER A 187 15.16 -18.36 -12.96
N ASP A 188 14.61 -19.51 -13.33
CA ASP A 188 15.09 -20.32 -14.44
C ASP A 188 14.29 -19.93 -15.68
N ASP A 189 14.64 -18.81 -16.28
CA ASP A 189 13.95 -18.28 -17.45
C ASP A 189 14.82 -18.36 -18.70
N VAL A 190 14.21 -18.70 -19.83
CA VAL A 190 14.85 -18.71 -21.14
C VAL A 190 14.13 -17.71 -22.02
N GLU A 191 14.73 -16.55 -22.19
CA GLU A 191 14.20 -15.49 -23.05
C GLU A 191 14.74 -15.62 -24.46
N PHE A 192 13.87 -15.72 -25.46
CA PHE A 192 14.23 -15.66 -26.86
C PHE A 192 13.96 -14.25 -27.40
N VAL A 193 15.02 -13.57 -27.82
CA VAL A 193 14.89 -12.30 -28.56
C VAL A 193 14.86 -12.63 -30.04
N TRP A 194 13.79 -12.25 -30.72
CA TRP A 194 13.57 -12.42 -32.18
C TRP A 194 14.09 -11.21 -32.96
#